data_8956ae7c10569e0adaf7d3c18983f282
#
_entry.id   8956ae7c10569e0adaf7d3c18983f282
#
_cell.length_a   1.000
_cell.length_b   1.000
_cell.length_c   1.000
_cell.angle_alpha   90.00
_cell.angle_beta   90.00
_cell.angle_gamma   90.00
#
_symmetry.space_group_name_H-M   'P 1'
#
loop_
_entity.id
_entity.type
_entity.pdbx_description
1 polymer ?
#
loop_
_entity_poly.entity_id
_entity_poly.type
_entity_poly.pdbx_seq_one_letter_code
_entity_poly.pdbx_strand_id
1 'polypeptide(L)'
;MRSIIPLSIWCGWHRLAPAELTAEQLCGLLRPLTPRLYSIASSQAETDTEVHITVGAVRFDIEDRQRGGGASTWLADRIEEDGEIRVFIEHNDNFRLPTNPDAPVIMIGPGTGIAPFRAFMQQRDNDGAAGKNWLFFGNPHFTEDFLYQVEWQKYVKDGLLTHIDLAWSRDQAEKIYVQDKIRAKGADVWRWIEEGAHLYVCGDANRMAKDVEQALLDVVVEHGGMDRETADEFLSELRIERRYQRDVY
;
A
#
# COMPACT_ATOMS: atom_id res chain seq x y z
N MET A 1 -5.69 8.08 -24.25
CA MET A 1 -5.41 9.39 -23.62
C MET A 1 -3.92 9.63 -23.62
N ARG A 2 -3.43 10.81 -23.97
CA ARG A 2 -1.99 11.09 -24.02
C ARG A 2 -1.61 11.93 -22.81
N SER A 3 -0.58 11.52 -22.07
CA SER A 3 -0.10 12.27 -20.92
C SER A 3 0.54 13.58 -21.37
N ILE A 4 0.20 14.63 -20.67
CA ILE A 4 0.70 15.96 -20.92
C ILE A 4 2.10 16.05 -20.34
N ILE A 5 3.09 16.51 -21.13
CA ILE A 5 4.34 17.07 -20.64
C ILE A 5 3.97 18.04 -19.51
N PRO A 6 4.71 18.09 -18.39
CA PRO A 6 4.31 18.97 -17.30
C PRO A 6 3.89 20.33 -17.84
N LEU A 7 2.67 20.74 -17.57
CA LEU A 7 2.11 21.99 -18.07
C LEU A 7 2.97 23.20 -17.65
N SER A 8 3.81 23.04 -16.64
CA SER A 8 4.80 24.02 -16.21
C SER A 8 5.81 24.37 -17.32
N ILE A 9 6.29 23.37 -18.07
CA ILE A 9 7.18 23.62 -19.21
C ILE A 9 6.41 24.34 -20.32
N TRP A 10 5.19 23.91 -20.58
CA TRP A 10 4.32 24.54 -21.60
C TRP A 10 3.91 25.98 -21.24
N CYS A 11 3.52 26.22 -19.97
CA CYS A 11 3.19 27.58 -19.52
C CYS A 11 4.42 28.51 -19.52
N GLY A 12 5.60 28.00 -19.22
CA GLY A 12 6.86 28.73 -19.31
C GLY A 12 7.17 29.12 -20.77
N TRP A 13 7.05 28.17 -21.68
CA TRP A 13 7.29 28.42 -23.12
C TRP A 13 6.28 29.39 -23.74
N HIS A 14 4.99 29.28 -23.39
CA HIS A 14 3.95 30.19 -23.88
C HIS A 14 4.17 31.64 -23.40
N ARG A 15 4.81 31.83 -22.26
CA ARG A 15 5.22 33.18 -21.78
C ARG A 15 6.47 33.68 -22.45
N LEU A 16 7.39 32.81 -22.90
CA LEU A 16 8.69 33.20 -23.48
C LEU A 16 8.67 33.23 -24.99
N ALA A 17 7.90 32.38 -25.64
CA ALA A 17 7.81 32.32 -27.09
C ALA A 17 6.44 31.76 -27.52
N PRO A 18 5.46 32.60 -27.90
CA PRO A 18 4.22 32.12 -28.46
C PRO A 18 4.51 31.31 -29.73
N ALA A 19 4.07 30.06 -29.77
CA ALA A 19 4.22 29.19 -30.91
C ALA A 19 2.83 28.85 -31.47
N GLU A 20 2.64 29.06 -32.76
CA GLU A 20 1.46 28.55 -33.46
C GLU A 20 1.67 27.09 -33.80
N LEU A 21 0.95 26.21 -33.10
CA LEU A 21 0.99 24.77 -33.32
C LEU A 21 -0.35 24.28 -33.86
N THR A 22 -0.29 23.44 -34.90
CA THR A 22 -1.49 22.71 -35.32
C THR A 22 -1.87 21.67 -34.23
N ALA A 23 -3.12 21.20 -34.29
CA ALA A 23 -3.59 20.15 -33.37
C ALA A 23 -2.73 18.87 -33.45
N GLU A 24 -2.30 18.49 -34.66
CA GLU A 24 -1.43 17.32 -34.90
C GLU A 24 -0.05 17.54 -34.29
N GLN A 25 0.55 18.73 -34.45
CA GLN A 25 1.85 19.05 -33.84
C GLN A 25 1.76 19.02 -32.32
N LEU A 26 0.70 19.61 -31.74
CA LEU A 26 0.46 19.55 -30.30
C LEU A 26 0.30 18.10 -29.82
N CYS A 27 -0.53 17.30 -30.51
CA CYS A 27 -0.71 15.89 -30.20
C CYS A 27 0.59 15.09 -30.31
N GLY A 28 1.46 15.44 -31.27
CA GLY A 28 2.78 14.79 -31.43
C GLY A 28 3.75 15.04 -30.27
N LEU A 29 3.60 16.16 -29.55
CA LEU A 29 4.39 16.50 -28.37
C LEU A 29 3.92 15.78 -27.10
N LEU A 30 2.69 15.26 -27.09
CA LEU A 30 2.10 14.60 -25.93
C LEU A 30 2.49 13.12 -25.92
N ARG A 31 2.82 12.62 -24.73
CA ARG A 31 3.06 11.18 -24.52
C ARG A 31 1.74 10.45 -24.24
N PRO A 32 1.61 9.19 -24.65
CA PRO A 32 0.52 8.35 -24.19
C PRO A 32 0.49 8.29 -22.66
N LEU A 33 -0.70 8.30 -22.07
CA LEU A 33 -0.84 8.06 -20.63
C LEU A 33 -0.47 6.61 -20.34
N THR A 34 0.52 6.40 -19.47
CA THR A 34 0.88 5.05 -19.02
C THR A 34 -0.17 4.53 -18.05
N PRO A 35 -0.51 3.23 -18.09
CA PRO A 35 -1.36 2.60 -17.10
C PRO A 35 -0.85 2.83 -15.67
N ARG A 36 -1.76 2.79 -14.70
CA ARG A 36 -1.44 2.81 -13.28
C ARG A 36 -1.91 1.51 -12.67
N LEU A 37 -1.06 0.91 -11.85
CA LEU A 37 -1.39 -0.28 -11.08
C LEU A 37 -2.03 0.14 -9.77
N TYR A 38 -3.03 -0.61 -9.36
CA TYR A 38 -3.71 -0.50 -8.07
C TYR A 38 -3.84 -1.90 -7.49
N SER A 39 -3.43 -2.06 -6.23
CA SER A 39 -3.58 -3.34 -5.55
C SER A 39 -5.07 -3.67 -5.38
N ILE A 40 -5.44 -4.92 -5.66
CA ILE A 40 -6.80 -5.40 -5.48
C ILE A 40 -7.11 -5.46 -3.98
N ALA A 41 -8.24 -4.87 -3.59
CA ALA A 41 -8.70 -4.74 -2.20
C ALA A 41 -9.87 -5.67 -1.85
N SER A 42 -10.15 -6.66 -2.69
CA SER A 42 -11.19 -7.67 -2.44
C SER A 42 -10.70 -9.07 -2.76
N SER A 43 -11.22 -10.05 -2.03
CA SER A 43 -11.08 -11.47 -2.40
C SER A 43 -12.19 -11.86 -3.37
N GLN A 44 -11.85 -12.62 -4.41
CA GLN A 44 -12.84 -13.15 -5.35
C GLN A 44 -13.84 -14.09 -4.65
N ALA A 45 -13.41 -14.81 -3.61
CA ALA A 45 -14.29 -15.66 -2.81
C ALA A 45 -15.38 -14.87 -2.06
N GLU A 46 -15.14 -13.59 -1.78
CA GLU A 46 -16.09 -12.68 -1.11
C GLU A 46 -16.97 -11.93 -2.10
N THR A 47 -16.42 -11.50 -3.23
CA THR A 47 -17.12 -10.56 -4.14
C THR A 47 -17.48 -11.14 -5.48
N ASP A 48 -17.11 -12.41 -5.75
CA ASP A 48 -17.38 -13.18 -6.97
C ASP A 48 -16.95 -12.44 -8.26
N THR A 49 -17.81 -11.62 -8.83
CA THR A 49 -17.59 -10.90 -10.11
C THR A 49 -17.09 -9.47 -9.95
N GLU A 50 -17.00 -8.98 -8.74
CA GLU A 50 -16.57 -7.61 -8.46
C GLU A 50 -15.09 -7.56 -8.05
N VAL A 51 -14.44 -6.44 -8.37
CA VAL A 51 -13.08 -6.13 -7.92
C VAL A 51 -13.08 -4.77 -7.25
N HIS A 52 -12.70 -4.73 -5.97
CA HIS A 52 -12.54 -3.49 -5.23
C HIS A 52 -11.10 -2.99 -5.31
N ILE A 53 -10.92 -1.68 -5.39
CA ILE A 53 -9.62 -1.02 -5.32
C ILE A 53 -9.66 0.15 -4.34
N THR A 54 -8.51 0.46 -3.74
CA THR A 54 -8.35 1.64 -2.88
C THR A 54 -7.53 2.67 -3.61
N VAL A 55 -8.14 3.83 -3.90
CA VAL A 55 -7.49 4.87 -4.70
C VAL A 55 -7.31 6.15 -3.87
N GLY A 56 -6.07 6.54 -3.64
CA GLY A 56 -5.74 7.87 -3.13
C GLY A 56 -5.79 8.90 -4.26
N ALA A 57 -6.71 9.86 -4.22
CA ALA A 57 -6.78 10.93 -5.20
C ALA A 57 -5.59 11.89 -5.02
N VAL A 58 -4.62 11.82 -5.92
CA VAL A 58 -3.43 12.66 -5.89
C VAL A 58 -3.78 14.08 -6.33
N ARG A 59 -3.60 15.05 -5.44
CA ARG A 59 -3.76 16.48 -5.69
C ARG A 59 -2.54 17.22 -5.19
N PHE A 60 -2.06 18.18 -5.98
CA PHE A 60 -0.85 18.94 -5.65
C PHE A 60 -0.89 20.30 -6.34
N ASP A 61 -0.12 21.26 -5.82
CA ASP A 61 0.00 22.59 -6.37
C ASP A 61 1.35 22.76 -7.09
N ILE A 62 1.32 23.32 -8.30
CA ILE A 62 2.51 23.75 -9.04
C ILE A 62 2.26 25.17 -9.54
N GLU A 63 3.14 26.11 -9.23
CA GLU A 63 3.06 27.51 -9.68
C GLU A 63 1.67 28.12 -9.41
N ASP A 64 1.20 28.00 -8.18
CA ASP A 64 -0.12 28.46 -7.71
C ASP A 64 -1.32 27.88 -8.50
N ARG A 65 -1.14 26.73 -9.13
CA ARG A 65 -2.19 26.02 -9.86
C ARG A 65 -2.39 24.63 -9.29
N GLN A 66 -3.63 24.35 -8.94
CA GLN A 66 -4.03 23.01 -8.50
C GLN A 66 -3.93 22.01 -9.66
N ARG A 67 -3.31 20.87 -9.40
CA ARG A 67 -3.12 19.75 -10.31
C ARG A 67 -3.62 18.45 -9.70
N GLY A 68 -3.98 17.52 -10.55
CA GLY A 68 -4.41 16.19 -10.14
C GLY A 68 -3.65 15.08 -10.87
N GLY A 69 -3.51 13.95 -10.22
CA GLY A 69 -3.01 12.73 -10.84
C GLY A 69 -3.96 12.25 -11.94
N GLY A 70 -3.43 12.00 -13.15
CA GLY A 70 -4.26 11.74 -14.34
C GLY A 70 -5.24 10.57 -14.20
N ALA A 71 -4.82 9.46 -13.55
CA ALA A 71 -5.70 8.32 -13.33
C ALA A 71 -6.51 8.47 -12.03
N SER A 72 -5.86 8.80 -10.91
CA SER A 72 -6.53 8.84 -9.59
C SER A 72 -7.63 9.89 -9.51
N THR A 73 -7.41 11.11 -10.04
CA THR A 73 -8.47 12.14 -10.06
C THR A 73 -9.53 11.88 -11.14
N TRP A 74 -9.20 11.14 -12.20
CA TRP A 74 -10.21 10.71 -13.16
C TRP A 74 -11.17 9.71 -12.52
N LEU A 75 -10.64 8.73 -11.77
CA LEU A 75 -11.45 7.77 -11.01
C LEU A 75 -12.28 8.45 -9.91
N ALA A 76 -11.71 9.44 -9.21
CA ALA A 76 -12.38 10.10 -8.10
C ALA A 76 -13.45 11.12 -8.52
N ASP A 77 -13.24 11.83 -9.63
CA ASP A 77 -14.00 13.05 -9.93
C ASP A 77 -14.80 12.98 -11.24
N ARG A 78 -14.49 12.03 -12.14
CA ARG A 78 -15.00 12.07 -13.51
C ARG A 78 -15.72 10.81 -13.96
N ILE A 79 -15.45 9.68 -13.32
CA ILE A 79 -16.21 8.48 -13.60
C ILE A 79 -17.49 8.53 -12.76
N GLU A 80 -18.62 8.33 -13.42
CA GLU A 80 -19.92 8.23 -12.77
C GLU A 80 -20.19 6.78 -12.39
N GLU A 81 -21.16 6.55 -11.49
CA GLU A 81 -21.67 5.22 -11.18
C GLU A 81 -22.12 4.55 -12.49
N ASP A 82 -21.84 3.26 -12.64
CA ASP A 82 -22.04 2.48 -13.88
C ASP A 82 -21.18 2.91 -15.08
N GLY A 83 -20.20 3.81 -14.88
CA GLY A 83 -19.28 4.23 -15.91
C GLY A 83 -18.27 3.13 -16.29
N GLU A 84 -17.99 2.98 -17.59
CA GLU A 84 -17.05 1.97 -18.10
C GLU A 84 -15.60 2.43 -18.01
N ILE A 85 -14.70 1.54 -17.54
CA ILE A 85 -13.25 1.72 -17.58
C ILE A 85 -12.58 0.51 -18.23
N ARG A 86 -11.46 0.77 -18.91
CA ARG A 86 -10.63 -0.31 -19.45
C ARG A 86 -9.55 -0.67 -18.43
N VAL A 87 -9.50 -1.93 -18.05
CA VAL A 87 -8.53 -2.47 -17.11
C VAL A 87 -7.85 -3.71 -17.69
N PHE A 88 -6.71 -4.07 -17.13
CA PHE A 88 -6.09 -5.38 -17.29
C PHE A 88 -5.63 -5.85 -15.91
N ILE A 89 -5.51 -7.15 -15.73
CA ILE A 89 -5.02 -7.75 -14.50
C ILE A 89 -3.54 -8.06 -14.70
N GLU A 90 -2.71 -7.50 -13.83
CA GLU A 90 -1.30 -7.87 -13.75
C GLU A 90 -1.12 -8.93 -12.66
N HIS A 91 -0.58 -10.07 -13.05
CA HIS A 91 -0.29 -11.16 -12.12
C HIS A 91 0.93 -10.84 -11.27
N ASN A 92 0.79 -11.03 -9.96
CA ASN A 92 1.88 -10.89 -9.00
C ASN A 92 2.00 -12.17 -8.16
N ASP A 93 2.89 -13.07 -8.56
CA ASP A 93 3.14 -14.31 -7.83
C ASP A 93 4.03 -14.12 -6.60
N ASN A 94 4.59 -12.91 -6.44
CA ASN A 94 5.50 -12.58 -5.35
C ASN A 94 4.80 -11.90 -4.15
N PHE A 95 3.46 -11.79 -4.21
CA PHE A 95 2.68 -11.22 -3.11
C PHE A 95 1.41 -12.06 -2.90
N ARG A 96 1.57 -13.20 -2.21
CA ARG A 96 0.53 -14.21 -2.00
C ARG A 96 0.48 -14.65 -0.55
N LEU A 97 -0.72 -14.96 -0.07
CA LEU A 97 -0.93 -15.61 1.22
C LEU A 97 -0.13 -16.92 1.33
N PRO A 98 0.25 -17.34 2.55
CA PRO A 98 0.90 -18.63 2.75
C PRO A 98 -0.03 -19.78 2.33
N THR A 99 0.55 -20.83 1.77
CA THR A 99 -0.19 -22.06 1.43
C THR A 99 -0.70 -22.80 2.67
N ASN A 100 0.00 -22.64 3.81
CA ASN A 100 -0.47 -23.15 5.09
C ASN A 100 -1.43 -22.15 5.73
N PRO A 101 -2.73 -22.46 5.87
CA PRO A 101 -3.73 -21.54 6.44
C PRO A 101 -3.49 -21.27 7.93
N ASP A 102 -2.74 -22.14 8.63
CA ASP A 102 -2.42 -21.98 10.04
C ASP A 102 -1.20 -21.09 10.29
N ALA A 103 -0.47 -20.72 9.23
CA ALA A 103 0.68 -19.82 9.37
C ALA A 103 0.24 -18.44 9.85
N PRO A 104 0.96 -17.84 10.83
CA PRO A 104 0.71 -16.46 11.23
C PRO A 104 1.05 -15.48 10.10
N VAL A 105 0.32 -14.37 10.04
CA VAL A 105 0.50 -13.32 9.02
C VAL A 105 0.63 -11.96 9.69
N ILE A 106 1.70 -11.24 9.38
CA ILE A 106 1.92 -9.84 9.78
C ILE A 106 1.82 -8.96 8.53
N MET A 107 0.88 -8.03 8.55
CA MET A 107 0.54 -7.12 7.45
C MET A 107 0.90 -5.69 7.81
N ILE A 108 1.72 -5.02 7.01
CA ILE A 108 2.21 -3.66 7.24
C ILE A 108 1.83 -2.80 6.04
N GLY A 109 0.78 -1.97 6.17
CA GLY A 109 0.23 -1.23 5.04
C GLY A 109 -0.39 0.11 5.40
N PRO A 110 0.41 1.16 5.55
CA PRO A 110 -0.11 2.51 5.76
C PRO A 110 -0.73 3.08 4.49
N GLY A 111 -1.71 3.97 4.67
CA GLY A 111 -2.42 4.60 3.56
C GLY A 111 -3.11 3.59 2.65
N THR A 112 -2.98 3.77 1.34
CA THR A 112 -3.53 2.84 0.33
C THR A 112 -2.86 1.46 0.33
N GLY A 113 -1.72 1.29 1.01
CA GLY A 113 -1.09 -0.01 1.23
C GLY A 113 -1.94 -1.00 2.02
N ILE A 114 -3.04 -0.56 2.62
CA ILE A 114 -4.06 -1.42 3.26
C ILE A 114 -4.82 -2.31 2.28
N ALA A 115 -4.88 -1.92 1.00
CA ALA A 115 -5.73 -2.54 -0.01
C ALA A 115 -5.57 -4.07 -0.11
N PRO A 116 -4.37 -4.65 -0.36
CA PRO A 116 -4.23 -6.09 -0.48
C PRO A 116 -4.51 -6.81 0.85
N PHE A 117 -4.35 -6.15 1.98
CA PHE A 117 -4.59 -6.76 3.30
C PHE A 117 -6.08 -6.92 3.60
N ARG A 118 -6.93 -6.04 3.06
CA ARG A 118 -8.37 -6.26 3.06
C ARG A 118 -8.72 -7.52 2.29
N ALA A 119 -8.18 -7.70 1.09
CA ALA A 119 -8.37 -8.91 0.30
C ALA A 119 -7.85 -10.17 1.02
N PHE A 120 -6.69 -10.08 1.69
CA PHE A 120 -6.12 -11.17 2.47
C PHE A 120 -7.03 -11.59 3.62
N MET A 121 -7.58 -10.63 4.37
CA MET A 121 -8.48 -10.94 5.48
C MET A 121 -9.79 -11.57 4.99
N GLN A 122 -10.39 -11.06 3.93
CA GLN A 122 -11.56 -11.67 3.30
C GLN A 122 -11.27 -13.10 2.83
N GLN A 123 -10.13 -13.33 2.19
CA GLN A 123 -9.75 -14.68 1.74
C GLN A 123 -9.57 -15.63 2.92
N ARG A 124 -8.87 -15.20 3.98
CA ARG A 124 -8.64 -16.03 5.17
C ARG A 124 -9.92 -16.32 5.94
N ASP A 125 -10.88 -15.38 5.96
CA ASP A 125 -12.22 -15.60 6.54
C ASP A 125 -12.98 -16.66 5.73
N ASN A 126 -13.04 -16.53 4.41
CA ASN A 126 -13.69 -17.49 3.54
C ASN A 126 -13.06 -18.90 3.59
N ASP A 127 -11.73 -18.98 3.73
CA ASP A 127 -11.00 -20.23 3.83
C ASP A 127 -11.11 -20.87 5.23
N GLY A 128 -11.64 -20.16 6.23
CA GLY A 128 -11.63 -20.60 7.63
C GLY A 128 -10.23 -20.76 8.19
N ALA A 129 -9.28 -19.93 7.76
CA ALA A 129 -7.89 -20.01 8.15
C ALA A 129 -7.69 -19.75 9.65
N ALA A 130 -7.09 -20.69 10.38
CA ALA A 130 -6.92 -20.62 11.84
C ALA A 130 -5.67 -19.84 12.28
N GLY A 131 -4.76 -19.52 11.35
CA GLY A 131 -3.53 -18.78 11.66
C GLY A 131 -3.82 -17.35 12.12
N LYS A 132 -3.01 -16.90 13.07
CA LYS A 132 -3.10 -15.55 13.64
C LYS A 132 -2.86 -14.47 12.58
N ASN A 133 -3.52 -13.31 12.72
CA ASN A 133 -3.38 -12.16 11.83
C ASN A 133 -3.03 -10.91 12.64
N TRP A 134 -2.05 -10.15 12.19
CA TRP A 134 -1.62 -8.90 12.80
C TRP A 134 -1.51 -7.81 11.75
N LEU A 135 -2.20 -6.69 11.95
CA LEU A 135 -2.18 -5.54 11.05
C LEU A 135 -1.49 -4.34 11.71
N PHE A 136 -0.51 -3.76 11.02
CA PHE A 136 0.04 -2.44 11.27
C PHE A 136 -0.50 -1.49 10.21
N PHE A 137 -1.37 -0.56 10.62
CA PHE A 137 -1.95 0.44 9.75
C PHE A 137 -1.59 1.84 10.22
N GLY A 138 -1.41 2.78 9.30
CA GLY A 138 -1.11 4.18 9.61
C GLY A 138 -1.63 5.12 8.55
N ASN A 139 -2.09 6.29 9.01
CA ASN A 139 -2.55 7.38 8.14
C ASN A 139 -2.43 8.72 8.92
N PRO A 140 -2.70 9.91 8.33
CA PRO A 140 -2.64 11.16 9.04
C PRO A 140 -3.58 11.23 10.26
N HIS A 141 -4.87 10.99 10.10
CA HIS A 141 -5.89 11.22 11.12
C HIS A 141 -6.78 9.99 11.35
N PHE A 142 -7.10 9.72 12.61
CA PHE A 142 -7.99 8.63 12.99
C PHE A 142 -9.41 8.81 12.46
N THR A 143 -9.97 10.01 12.63
CA THR A 143 -11.38 10.27 12.33
C THR A 143 -11.70 10.32 10.84
N GLU A 144 -10.72 10.68 10.03
CA GLU A 144 -10.93 10.96 8.60
C GLU A 144 -10.32 9.89 7.70
N ASP A 145 -9.22 9.26 8.17
CA ASP A 145 -8.35 8.46 7.32
C ASP A 145 -8.31 6.98 7.71
N PHE A 146 -9.16 6.51 8.64
CA PHE A 146 -9.19 5.10 9.01
C PHE A 146 -9.97 4.28 7.99
N LEU A 147 -9.29 3.89 6.93
CA LEU A 147 -9.87 3.10 5.84
C LEU A 147 -10.39 1.75 6.34
N TYR A 148 -11.62 1.40 5.93
CA TYR A 148 -12.29 0.13 6.27
C TYR A 148 -12.45 -0.12 7.77
N GLN A 149 -12.53 0.91 8.59
CA GLN A 149 -12.58 0.84 10.05
C GLN A 149 -13.58 -0.20 10.58
N VAL A 150 -14.80 -0.22 10.05
CA VAL A 150 -15.87 -1.13 10.50
C VAL A 150 -15.51 -2.59 10.23
N GLU A 151 -14.87 -2.87 9.10
CA GLU A 151 -14.43 -4.23 8.75
C GLU A 151 -13.34 -4.70 9.72
N TRP A 152 -12.34 -3.85 10.01
CA TRP A 152 -11.27 -4.19 10.97
C TRP A 152 -11.82 -4.42 12.37
N GLN A 153 -12.76 -3.59 12.83
CA GLN A 153 -13.41 -3.77 14.12
C GLN A 153 -14.19 -5.09 14.19
N LYS A 154 -14.87 -5.46 13.11
CA LYS A 154 -15.54 -6.76 12.99
C LYS A 154 -14.55 -7.90 13.10
N TYR A 155 -13.45 -7.89 12.33
CA TYR A 155 -12.44 -8.94 12.36
C TYR A 155 -11.76 -9.09 13.74
N VAL A 156 -11.52 -7.99 14.44
CA VAL A 156 -11.02 -8.02 15.83
C VAL A 156 -12.06 -8.65 16.77
N LYS A 157 -13.32 -8.24 16.66
CA LYS A 157 -14.41 -8.75 17.49
C LYS A 157 -14.66 -10.25 17.28
N ASP A 158 -14.60 -10.69 16.04
CA ASP A 158 -14.83 -12.08 15.63
C ASP A 158 -13.59 -12.98 15.86
N GLY A 159 -12.45 -12.39 16.23
CA GLY A 159 -11.20 -13.09 16.54
C GLY A 159 -10.34 -13.45 15.33
N LEU A 160 -10.76 -13.10 14.11
CA LEU A 160 -9.96 -13.33 12.90
C LEU A 160 -8.71 -12.43 12.88
N LEU A 161 -8.83 -11.15 13.23
CA LEU A 161 -7.70 -10.25 13.40
C LEU A 161 -7.22 -10.27 14.86
N THR A 162 -6.08 -10.92 15.10
CA THR A 162 -5.55 -11.14 16.44
C THR A 162 -5.05 -9.84 17.06
N HIS A 163 -4.31 -9.03 16.29
CA HIS A 163 -3.79 -7.73 16.71
C HIS A 163 -3.93 -6.69 15.60
N ILE A 164 -4.17 -5.45 16.03
CA ILE A 164 -4.10 -4.27 15.16
C ILE A 164 -3.35 -3.16 15.90
N ASP A 165 -2.30 -2.64 15.28
CA ASP A 165 -1.56 -1.48 15.75
C ASP A 165 -1.75 -0.32 14.79
N LEU A 166 -2.20 0.82 15.33
CA LEU A 166 -2.58 2.00 14.56
C LEU A 166 -1.59 3.14 14.80
N ALA A 167 -1.14 3.78 13.73
CA ALA A 167 -0.21 4.89 13.76
C ALA A 167 -0.85 6.12 13.09
N TRP A 168 -1.16 7.14 13.88
CA TRP A 168 -1.74 8.39 13.40
C TRP A 168 -0.66 9.47 13.42
N SER A 169 -0.25 9.94 12.24
CA SER A 169 0.94 10.80 12.16
C SER A 169 0.67 12.27 12.45
N ARG A 170 -0.61 12.68 12.59
CA ARG A 170 -0.99 14.10 12.81
C ARG A 170 -2.00 14.32 13.94
N ASP A 171 -2.35 13.28 14.69
CA ASP A 171 -3.30 13.42 15.81
C ASP A 171 -2.64 13.83 17.12
N GLN A 172 -1.31 13.86 17.16
CA GLN A 172 -0.50 14.30 18.29
C GLN A 172 0.68 15.18 17.80
N ALA A 173 1.38 15.82 18.74
CA ALA A 173 2.51 16.69 18.44
C ALA A 173 3.67 15.98 17.74
N GLU A 174 3.95 14.74 18.15
CA GLU A 174 4.99 13.89 17.55
C GLU A 174 4.39 13.01 16.46
N LYS A 175 5.12 12.91 15.35
CA LYS A 175 4.69 12.03 14.25
C LYS A 175 4.98 10.59 14.61
N ILE A 176 3.93 9.76 14.63
CA ILE A 176 4.03 8.33 14.85
C ILE A 176 3.67 7.61 13.55
N TYR A 177 4.55 6.72 13.12
CA TYR A 177 4.38 5.91 11.92
C TYR A 177 4.36 4.42 12.24
N VAL A 178 4.06 3.57 11.26
CA VAL A 178 3.98 2.11 11.44
C VAL A 178 5.31 1.51 11.91
N GLN A 179 6.46 2.03 11.44
CA GLN A 179 7.78 1.58 11.89
C GLN A 179 8.04 1.81 13.38
N ASP A 180 7.45 2.86 13.95
CA ASP A 180 7.56 3.15 15.38
C ASP A 180 6.74 2.14 16.19
N LYS A 181 5.57 1.74 15.68
CA LYS A 181 4.74 0.68 16.27
C LYS A 181 5.41 -0.68 16.19
N ILE A 182 6.06 -1.00 15.07
CA ILE A 182 6.83 -2.24 14.90
C ILE A 182 7.92 -2.32 15.95
N ARG A 183 8.72 -1.27 16.15
CA ARG A 183 9.75 -1.23 17.20
C ARG A 183 9.16 -1.36 18.60
N ALA A 184 8.09 -0.62 18.89
CA ALA A 184 7.41 -0.68 20.18
C ALA A 184 6.86 -2.07 20.52
N LYS A 185 6.56 -2.88 19.52
CA LYS A 185 6.09 -4.27 19.63
C LYS A 185 7.17 -5.29 19.27
N GLY A 186 8.43 -4.90 19.24
CA GLY A 186 9.53 -5.67 18.71
C GLY A 186 9.61 -7.10 19.25
N ALA A 187 9.49 -7.28 20.55
CA ALA A 187 9.53 -8.63 21.16
C ALA A 187 8.39 -9.55 20.68
N ASP A 188 7.18 -9.00 20.50
CA ASP A 188 6.05 -9.77 20.00
C ASP A 188 6.19 -10.05 18.50
N VAL A 189 6.67 -9.08 17.72
CA VAL A 189 6.96 -9.26 16.28
C VAL A 189 8.02 -10.34 16.10
N TRP A 190 9.09 -10.30 16.87
CA TRP A 190 10.13 -11.32 16.83
C TRP A 190 9.57 -12.72 17.14
N ARG A 191 8.81 -12.84 18.23
CA ARG A 191 8.17 -14.11 18.59
C ARG A 191 7.30 -14.67 17.47
N TRP A 192 6.51 -13.83 16.79
CA TRP A 192 5.71 -14.28 15.66
C TRP A 192 6.57 -14.74 14.47
N ILE A 193 7.70 -14.06 14.22
CA ILE A 193 8.66 -14.48 13.19
C ILE A 193 9.22 -15.87 13.50
N GLU A 194 9.57 -16.13 14.76
CA GLU A 194 10.03 -17.45 15.24
C GLU A 194 8.93 -18.52 15.13
N GLU A 195 7.67 -18.14 15.36
CA GLU A 195 6.50 -19.02 15.16
C GLU A 195 6.21 -19.30 13.67
N GLY A 196 6.99 -18.77 12.76
CA GLY A 196 6.85 -19.00 11.32
C GLY A 196 5.99 -17.97 10.60
N ALA A 197 5.79 -16.78 11.14
CA ALA A 197 4.97 -15.74 10.50
C ALA A 197 5.49 -15.34 9.12
N HIS A 198 4.54 -15.05 8.24
CA HIS A 198 4.77 -14.40 6.96
C HIS A 198 4.58 -12.89 7.09
N LEU A 199 5.57 -12.13 6.63
CA LEU A 199 5.60 -10.66 6.66
C LEU A 199 5.20 -10.09 5.30
N TYR A 200 4.27 -9.15 5.30
CA TYR A 200 3.82 -8.46 4.09
C TYR A 200 3.90 -6.96 4.27
N VAL A 201 4.53 -6.28 3.30
CA VAL A 201 4.66 -4.82 3.28
C VAL A 201 4.09 -4.27 2.00
N CYS A 202 3.12 -3.37 2.09
CA CYS A 202 2.54 -2.71 0.92
C CYS A 202 2.46 -1.20 1.11
N GLY A 203 2.76 -0.42 0.06
CA GLY A 203 2.67 1.04 0.00
C GLY A 203 3.90 1.73 -0.57
N ASP A 204 4.22 2.95 -0.09
CA ASP A 204 5.28 3.78 -0.65
C ASP A 204 6.68 3.14 -0.62
N ALA A 205 7.26 2.98 -1.81
CA ALA A 205 8.60 2.40 -1.99
C ALA A 205 9.74 3.33 -1.54
N ASN A 206 9.52 4.66 -1.61
CA ASN A 206 10.63 5.62 -1.47
C ASN A 206 11.07 5.82 -0.03
N ARG A 207 10.13 5.91 0.91
CA ARG A 207 10.37 6.19 2.32
C ARG A 207 9.86 5.07 3.21
N MET A 208 8.56 4.79 3.17
CA MET A 208 7.90 3.85 4.07
C MET A 208 8.53 2.45 4.04
N ALA A 209 8.74 1.88 2.87
CA ALA A 209 9.30 0.53 2.75
C ALA A 209 10.71 0.41 3.35
N LYS A 210 11.54 1.45 3.22
CA LYS A 210 12.89 1.52 3.81
C LYS A 210 12.83 1.65 5.33
N ASP A 211 11.94 2.50 5.83
CA ASP A 211 11.78 2.72 7.26
C ASP A 211 11.23 1.48 7.97
N VAL A 212 10.30 0.76 7.33
CA VAL A 212 9.78 -0.53 7.80
C VAL A 212 10.87 -1.60 7.80
N GLU A 213 11.66 -1.71 6.72
CA GLU A 213 12.77 -2.65 6.64
C GLU A 213 13.79 -2.39 7.74
N GLN A 214 14.13 -1.12 7.98
CA GLN A 214 15.00 -0.73 9.07
C GLN A 214 14.43 -1.12 10.44
N ALA A 215 13.12 -0.94 10.66
CA ALA A 215 12.48 -1.32 11.91
C ALA A 215 12.47 -2.85 12.11
N LEU A 216 12.27 -3.62 11.04
CA LEU A 216 12.37 -5.08 11.12
C LEU A 216 13.81 -5.54 11.41
N LEU A 217 14.81 -4.90 10.80
CA LEU A 217 16.23 -5.15 11.14
C LEU A 217 16.51 -4.86 12.62
N ASP A 218 16.02 -3.72 13.13
CA ASP A 218 16.19 -3.35 14.54
C ASP A 218 15.55 -4.40 15.46
N VAL A 219 14.37 -4.91 15.11
CA VAL A 219 13.69 -6.00 15.83
C VAL A 219 14.52 -7.28 15.87
N VAL A 220 15.07 -7.70 14.73
CA VAL A 220 15.90 -8.91 14.63
C VAL A 220 17.19 -8.76 15.46
N VAL A 221 17.83 -7.59 15.40
CA VAL A 221 19.03 -7.31 16.20
C VAL A 221 18.72 -7.32 17.70
N GLU A 222 17.69 -6.57 18.12
CA GLU A 222 17.40 -6.37 19.54
C GLU A 222 16.82 -7.63 20.21
N HIS A 223 15.88 -8.30 19.55
CA HIS A 223 15.14 -9.41 20.11
C HIS A 223 15.61 -10.79 19.62
N GLY A 224 16.19 -10.86 18.42
CA GLY A 224 16.81 -12.09 17.89
C GLY A 224 18.25 -12.29 18.36
N GLY A 225 18.85 -11.24 18.96
CA GLY A 225 20.23 -11.32 19.47
C GLY A 225 21.29 -11.45 18.40
N MET A 226 20.98 -11.04 17.17
CA MET A 226 21.87 -11.06 16.00
C MET A 226 22.63 -9.75 15.87
N ASP A 227 23.84 -9.80 15.31
CA ASP A 227 24.45 -8.58 14.83
C ASP A 227 23.75 -8.08 13.55
N ARG A 228 24.09 -6.88 13.10
CA ARG A 228 23.37 -6.24 11.98
C ARG A 228 23.56 -6.97 10.65
N GLU A 229 24.73 -7.53 10.38
CA GLU A 229 25.03 -8.27 9.16
C GLU A 229 24.22 -9.57 9.11
N THR A 230 24.26 -10.34 10.18
CA THR A 230 23.44 -11.57 10.35
C THR A 230 21.93 -11.28 10.28
N ALA A 231 21.47 -10.16 10.85
CA ALA A 231 20.06 -9.75 10.77
C ALA A 231 19.62 -9.43 9.34
N ASP A 232 20.47 -8.80 8.53
CA ASP A 232 20.20 -8.52 7.11
C ASP A 232 20.14 -9.81 6.28
N GLU A 233 21.09 -10.74 6.55
CA GLU A 233 21.08 -12.08 5.96
C GLU A 233 19.78 -12.83 6.32
N PHE A 234 19.39 -12.80 7.58
CA PHE A 234 18.15 -13.44 8.06
C PHE A 234 16.90 -12.89 7.35
N LEU A 235 16.76 -11.55 7.21
CA LEU A 235 15.64 -10.98 6.46
C LEU A 235 15.71 -11.33 4.96
N SER A 236 16.91 -11.51 4.42
CA SER A 236 17.10 -11.95 3.03
C SER A 236 16.70 -13.41 2.85
N GLU A 237 16.98 -14.28 3.82
CA GLU A 237 16.50 -15.66 3.83
C GLU A 237 14.97 -15.72 3.88
N LEU A 238 14.32 -14.91 4.72
CA LEU A 238 12.85 -14.82 4.76
C LEU A 238 12.25 -14.39 3.42
N ARG A 239 12.95 -13.56 2.62
CA ARG A 239 12.53 -13.23 1.26
C ARG A 239 12.63 -14.43 0.32
N ILE A 240 13.73 -15.16 0.38
CA ILE A 240 13.95 -16.38 -0.43
C ILE A 240 12.89 -17.44 -0.10
N GLU A 241 12.57 -17.61 1.17
CA GLU A 241 11.52 -18.51 1.67
C GLU A 241 10.09 -17.99 1.37
N ARG A 242 9.94 -16.81 0.79
CA ARG A 242 8.66 -16.12 0.59
C ARG A 242 7.88 -15.85 1.88
N ARG A 243 8.58 -15.76 2.99
CA ARG A 243 8.02 -15.33 4.27
C ARG A 243 8.12 -13.82 4.49
N TYR A 244 8.90 -13.10 3.69
CA TYR A 244 8.93 -11.65 3.66
C TYR A 244 8.68 -11.14 2.23
N GLN A 245 7.48 -10.64 1.98
CA GLN A 245 7.02 -10.23 0.65
C GLN A 245 6.67 -8.74 0.66
N ARG A 246 6.93 -8.06 -0.47
CA ARG A 246 6.68 -6.62 -0.61
C ARG A 246 5.97 -6.32 -1.92
N ASP A 247 4.93 -5.48 -1.84
CA ASP A 247 4.23 -4.87 -2.98
C ASP A 247 4.29 -3.35 -2.80
N VAL A 248 5.39 -2.74 -3.27
CA VAL A 248 5.72 -1.34 -3.02
C VAL A 248 5.88 -0.57 -4.32
N TYR A 249 5.33 0.67 -4.39
CA TYR A 249 5.19 1.51 -5.58
C TYR A 249 5.56 2.98 -5.34
#